data_c3bc71bb5737ab1bf4ace1b9a93773a9
#
_entry.id   c3bc71bb5737ab1bf4ace1b9a93773a9
#
_cell.length_a   1.000
_cell.length_b   1.000
_cell.length_c   1.000
_cell.angle_alpha   90.00
_cell.angle_beta   90.00
_cell.angle_gamma   90.00
#
_symmetry.space_group_name_H-M   'P 1'
#
loop_
_entity.id
_entity.type
_entity.pdbx_description
1 polymer ?
#
loop_
_entity_poly.entity_id
_entity_poly.type
_entity_poly.pdbx_seq_one_letter_code
_entity_poly.pdbx_strand_id
1 'polypeptide(L)'
;LQSVNVIVRKKNPPLGGRVQFSVVESSGRIGLEGMEFFAPIGASEEGKAVANEVLANVYVQTSLKAASKADNLEDTLNYEAIFWATKAEIEKPAQVLESVAYRIADNLKRKYSNLQIVEVQLRRKNPPLRGKVPEASIEMSFSHSSSCPRCRSKMLCYQDENCWCNNYKLLPATQRMLEIQFGKCLCENCMSEFGMKLK
;
A
#
# COMPACT_ATOMS: atom_id res chain seq x y z
N LEU A 1 -9.47 28.91 9.28
CA LEU A 1 -9.13 28.64 7.87
C LEU A 1 -9.87 27.39 7.46
N GLN A 2 -10.75 27.51 6.46
CA GLN A 2 -11.38 26.34 5.82
C GLN A 2 -10.29 25.52 5.13
N SER A 3 -10.34 24.20 5.23
CA SER A 3 -9.40 23.31 4.55
C SER A 3 -9.67 23.37 3.04
N VAL A 4 -8.64 23.65 2.24
CA VAL A 4 -8.70 23.56 0.78
C VAL A 4 -8.16 22.20 0.38
N ASN A 5 -8.96 21.42 -0.37
CA ASN A 5 -8.50 20.18 -0.98
C ASN A 5 -8.21 20.43 -2.46
N VAL A 6 -6.97 20.19 -2.88
CA VAL A 6 -6.52 20.33 -4.27
C VAL A 6 -6.20 18.95 -4.82
N ILE A 7 -6.78 18.62 -5.98
CA ILE A 7 -6.52 17.37 -6.71
C ILE A 7 -5.95 17.71 -8.07
N VAL A 8 -4.73 17.26 -8.36
CA VAL A 8 -4.10 17.40 -9.66
C VAL A 8 -4.09 16.07 -10.38
N ARG A 9 -4.62 16.03 -11.62
CA ARG A 9 -4.60 14.85 -12.48
C ARG A 9 -3.83 15.16 -13.76
N LYS A 10 -2.77 14.39 -14.04
CA LYS A 10 -2.04 14.42 -15.31
C LYS A 10 -2.51 13.25 -16.17
N LYS A 11 -3.07 13.56 -17.34
CA LYS A 11 -3.53 12.57 -18.30
C LYS A 11 -2.36 11.94 -19.06
N ASN A 12 -2.42 10.64 -19.29
CA ASN A 12 -1.44 9.85 -20.04
C ASN A 12 0.00 10.14 -19.59
N PRO A 13 0.35 9.89 -18.31
CA PRO A 13 1.73 10.10 -17.86
C PRO A 13 2.69 9.20 -18.66
N PRO A 14 3.90 9.67 -19.00
CA PRO A 14 4.86 8.92 -19.84
C PRO A 14 5.50 7.79 -19.03
N LEU A 15 4.78 6.68 -18.90
CA LEU A 15 5.21 5.46 -18.22
C LEU A 15 5.37 4.33 -19.22
N GLY A 16 6.01 3.25 -18.82
CA GLY A 16 6.29 2.09 -19.69
C GLY A 16 5.06 1.23 -20.05
N GLY A 17 3.84 1.76 -19.91
CA GLY A 17 2.57 1.08 -20.20
C GLY A 17 1.41 2.05 -20.30
N ARG A 18 0.19 1.51 -20.53
CA ARG A 18 -1.02 2.32 -20.60
C ARG A 18 -1.47 2.71 -19.20
N VAL A 19 -1.57 4.01 -18.96
CA VAL A 19 -2.03 4.61 -17.70
C VAL A 19 -2.91 5.80 -18.04
N GLN A 20 -4.12 5.85 -17.50
CA GLN A 20 -5.04 6.95 -17.82
C GLN A 20 -4.64 8.25 -17.09
N PHE A 21 -4.40 8.17 -15.78
CA PHE A 21 -4.06 9.35 -14.99
C PHE A 21 -3.01 9.05 -13.94
N SER A 22 -2.13 10.02 -13.67
CA SER A 22 -1.48 10.17 -12.38
C SER A 22 -2.23 11.21 -11.55
N VAL A 23 -2.36 10.97 -10.25
CA VAL A 23 -3.17 11.76 -9.32
C VAL A 23 -2.32 12.17 -8.13
N VAL A 24 -2.39 13.45 -7.77
CA VAL A 24 -1.80 13.98 -6.53
C VAL A 24 -2.84 14.84 -5.82
N GLU A 25 -3.08 14.56 -4.54
CA GLU A 25 -4.01 15.31 -3.70
C GLU A 25 -3.26 16.03 -2.58
N SER A 26 -3.73 17.21 -2.23
CA SER A 26 -3.14 18.01 -1.13
C SER A 26 -3.18 17.31 0.24
N SER A 27 -4.04 16.30 0.38
CA SER A 27 -4.08 15.39 1.54
C SER A 27 -2.83 14.51 1.70
N GLY A 28 -1.97 14.44 0.68
CA GLY A 28 -0.81 13.55 0.61
C GLY A 28 -1.08 12.23 -0.12
N ARG A 29 -2.20 12.11 -0.81
CA ARG A 29 -2.53 10.94 -1.62
C ARG A 29 -1.93 11.08 -3.02
N ILE A 30 -1.14 10.10 -3.42
CA ILE A 30 -0.52 9.99 -4.75
C ILE A 30 -1.00 8.67 -5.36
N GLY A 31 -1.30 8.64 -6.67
CA GLY A 31 -1.75 7.41 -7.29
C GLY A 31 -1.68 7.39 -8.81
N LEU A 32 -1.95 6.21 -9.34
CA LEU A 32 -2.15 5.94 -10.75
C LEU A 32 -3.51 5.30 -10.97
N GLU A 33 -4.23 5.80 -11.94
CA GLU A 33 -5.55 5.30 -12.33
C GLU A 33 -5.52 4.73 -13.76
N GLY A 34 -6.27 3.64 -13.98
CA GLY A 34 -6.43 3.03 -15.28
C GLY A 34 -5.14 2.46 -15.85
N MET A 35 -4.31 1.84 -15.01
CA MET A 35 -3.18 1.04 -15.49
C MET A 35 -3.71 -0.25 -16.11
N GLU A 36 -3.36 -0.51 -17.37
CA GLU A 36 -3.79 -1.70 -18.11
C GLU A 36 -2.67 -2.75 -18.13
N PHE A 37 -3.00 -3.96 -17.71
CA PHE A 37 -2.08 -5.09 -17.69
C PHE A 37 -2.74 -6.34 -18.27
N PHE A 38 -1.91 -7.24 -18.76
CA PHE A 38 -2.29 -8.61 -19.09
C PHE A 38 -1.66 -9.54 -18.06
N ALA A 39 -2.47 -10.20 -17.25
CA ALA A 39 -2.01 -10.93 -16.08
C ALA A 39 -2.45 -12.39 -16.06
N PRO A 40 -1.56 -13.34 -15.69
CA PRO A 40 -1.87 -14.76 -15.59
C PRO A 40 -2.62 -15.07 -14.28
N ILE A 41 -3.88 -14.62 -14.20
CA ILE A 41 -4.72 -14.77 -13.00
C ILE A 41 -5.85 -15.75 -13.28
N GLY A 42 -5.89 -16.87 -12.56
CA GLY A 42 -6.95 -17.87 -12.67
C GLY A 42 -6.73 -19.08 -11.76
N ALA A 43 -7.83 -19.70 -11.36
CA ALA A 43 -7.81 -20.90 -10.50
C ALA A 43 -7.41 -22.17 -11.26
N SER A 44 -7.67 -22.24 -12.57
CA SER A 44 -7.27 -23.36 -13.43
C SER A 44 -5.97 -23.05 -14.19
N GLU A 45 -5.27 -24.10 -14.62
CA GLU A 45 -4.07 -23.95 -15.47
C GLU A 45 -4.39 -23.24 -16.79
N GLU A 46 -5.55 -23.52 -17.38
CA GLU A 46 -6.04 -22.82 -18.58
C GLU A 46 -6.28 -21.34 -18.31
N GLY A 47 -6.85 -21.01 -17.13
CA GLY A 47 -7.07 -19.61 -16.71
C GLY A 47 -5.80 -18.84 -16.42
N LYS A 48 -4.70 -19.52 -16.07
CA LYS A 48 -3.37 -18.93 -15.93
C LYS A 48 -2.64 -18.83 -17.28
N ALA A 49 -2.88 -19.77 -18.18
CA ALA A 49 -2.25 -19.78 -19.50
C ALA A 49 -2.76 -18.65 -20.41
N VAL A 50 -4.00 -18.18 -20.18
CA VAL A 50 -4.58 -17.06 -20.92
C VAL A 50 -4.38 -15.77 -20.10
N ALA A 51 -3.60 -14.85 -20.66
CA ALA A 51 -3.42 -13.54 -20.04
C ALA A 51 -4.75 -12.78 -20.00
N ASN A 52 -5.21 -12.47 -18.76
CA ASN A 52 -6.46 -11.74 -18.54
C ASN A 52 -6.20 -10.24 -18.51
N GLU A 53 -7.07 -9.45 -19.14
CA GLU A 53 -7.00 -8.01 -19.05
C GLU A 53 -7.43 -7.56 -17.64
N VAL A 54 -6.52 -6.86 -16.95
CA VAL A 54 -6.72 -6.32 -15.61
C VAL A 54 -6.44 -4.84 -15.60
N LEU A 55 -7.39 -4.07 -15.10
CA LEU A 55 -7.22 -2.66 -14.79
C LEU A 55 -6.82 -2.51 -13.33
N ALA A 56 -5.80 -1.71 -13.06
CA ALA A 56 -5.36 -1.42 -11.71
C ALA A 56 -5.39 0.09 -11.42
N ASN A 57 -5.95 0.44 -10.25
CA ASN A 57 -5.76 1.74 -9.63
C ASN A 57 -5.01 1.50 -8.33
N VAL A 58 -3.94 2.25 -8.13
CA VAL A 58 -3.13 2.13 -6.92
C VAL A 58 -2.87 3.52 -6.37
N TYR A 59 -3.16 3.70 -5.09
CA TYR A 59 -2.94 4.95 -4.38
C TYR A 59 -2.13 4.70 -3.12
N VAL A 60 -1.32 5.68 -2.77
CA VAL A 60 -0.55 5.68 -1.54
C VAL A 60 -0.77 6.98 -0.78
N GLN A 61 -0.80 6.92 0.52
CA GLN A 61 -0.87 8.07 1.42
C GLN A 61 0.51 8.29 2.03
N THR A 62 1.06 9.49 1.83
CA THR A 62 2.37 9.89 2.38
C THR A 62 2.39 11.38 2.75
N SER A 63 3.45 11.85 3.38
CA SER A 63 3.61 13.27 3.68
C SER A 63 4.25 14.00 2.51
N LEU A 64 3.56 15.00 1.97
CA LEU A 64 4.09 15.85 0.89
C LEU A 64 4.86 17.08 1.38
N LYS A 65 4.98 17.30 2.70
CA LYS A 65 5.54 18.54 3.26
C LYS A 65 6.98 18.84 2.81
N ALA A 66 7.83 17.82 2.77
CA ALA A 66 9.23 17.98 2.36
C ALA A 66 9.31 18.34 0.89
N ALA A 67 8.72 17.53 0.03
CA ALA A 67 8.69 17.72 -1.42
C ALA A 67 8.11 19.09 -1.82
N SER A 68 6.99 19.50 -1.19
CA SER A 68 6.33 20.77 -1.50
C SER A 68 7.15 22.00 -1.12
N LYS A 69 8.06 21.87 -0.16
CA LYS A 69 8.94 22.98 0.26
C LYS A 69 10.22 23.05 -0.55
N ALA A 70 10.78 21.90 -0.88
CA ALA A 70 12.08 21.79 -1.53
C ALA A 70 11.99 21.76 -3.06
N ASP A 71 10.79 21.56 -3.63
CA ASP A 71 10.56 21.28 -5.06
C ASP A 71 11.50 20.16 -5.57
N ASN A 72 11.69 19.13 -4.74
CA ASN A 72 12.60 18.03 -5.01
C ASN A 72 11.82 16.73 -5.15
N LEU A 73 11.99 16.05 -6.27
CA LEU A 73 11.34 14.78 -6.58
C LEU A 73 11.81 13.63 -5.66
N GLU A 74 13.02 13.70 -5.13
CA GLU A 74 13.57 12.70 -4.21
C GLU A 74 12.88 12.69 -2.84
N ASP A 75 12.25 13.82 -2.47
CA ASP A 75 11.54 13.97 -1.20
C ASP A 75 10.08 13.48 -1.27
N THR A 76 9.65 12.95 -2.41
CA THR A 76 8.31 12.39 -2.62
C THR A 76 8.36 11.02 -3.24
N LEU A 77 7.24 10.29 -3.14
CA LEU A 77 7.10 9.06 -3.91
C LEU A 77 6.79 9.41 -5.38
N ASN A 78 7.72 9.09 -6.27
CA ASN A 78 7.48 9.17 -7.71
C ASN A 78 6.40 8.16 -8.12
N TYR A 79 5.35 8.62 -8.81
CA TYR A 79 4.28 7.74 -9.33
C TYR A 79 4.79 6.67 -10.29
N GLU A 80 5.95 6.86 -10.92
CA GLU A 80 6.63 5.82 -11.71
C GLU A 80 6.98 4.58 -10.87
N ALA A 81 7.36 4.80 -9.61
CA ALA A 81 7.62 3.71 -8.67
C ALA A 81 6.37 2.89 -8.36
N ILE A 82 5.19 3.53 -8.32
CA ILE A 82 3.90 2.83 -8.17
C ILE A 82 3.66 1.93 -9.40
N PHE A 83 3.91 2.46 -10.60
CA PHE A 83 3.74 1.71 -11.84
C PHE A 83 4.61 0.45 -11.87
N TRP A 84 5.92 0.58 -11.61
CA TRP A 84 6.85 -0.53 -11.65
C TRP A 84 6.61 -1.56 -10.55
N ALA A 85 6.24 -1.13 -9.35
CA ALA A 85 5.85 -2.03 -8.27
C ALA A 85 4.58 -2.82 -8.62
N THR A 86 3.59 -2.15 -9.20
CA THR A 86 2.35 -2.81 -9.66
C THR A 86 2.64 -3.80 -10.77
N LYS A 87 3.40 -3.41 -11.79
CA LYS A 87 3.77 -4.26 -12.91
C LYS A 87 4.51 -5.52 -12.45
N ALA A 88 5.52 -5.36 -11.59
CA ALA A 88 6.32 -6.47 -11.10
C ALA A 88 5.51 -7.55 -10.36
N GLU A 89 4.40 -7.17 -9.73
CA GLU A 89 3.58 -8.11 -8.97
C GLU A 89 2.36 -8.63 -9.75
N ILE A 90 1.79 -7.83 -10.65
CA ILE A 90 0.61 -8.23 -11.42
C ILE A 90 0.96 -9.23 -12.54
N GLU A 91 2.17 -9.18 -13.07
CA GLU A 91 2.67 -10.11 -14.10
C GLU A 91 3.01 -11.51 -13.53
N LYS A 92 3.10 -11.66 -12.21
CA LYS A 92 3.33 -12.98 -11.59
C LYS A 92 2.02 -13.80 -11.53
N PRO A 93 2.08 -15.11 -11.78
CA PRO A 93 0.91 -15.98 -11.68
C PRO A 93 0.20 -15.87 -10.33
N ALA A 94 -1.14 -15.91 -10.37
CA ALA A 94 -1.99 -15.89 -9.19
C ALA A 94 -3.27 -16.68 -9.42
N GLN A 95 -3.86 -17.20 -8.35
CA GLN A 95 -5.19 -17.82 -8.40
C GLN A 95 -6.31 -16.80 -8.21
N VAL A 96 -6.08 -15.79 -7.37
CA VAL A 96 -7.09 -14.80 -6.97
C VAL A 96 -6.53 -13.37 -7.03
N LEU A 97 -7.40 -12.40 -7.28
CA LEU A 97 -7.04 -10.98 -7.37
C LEU A 97 -6.54 -10.43 -6.02
N GLU A 98 -7.05 -10.96 -4.92
CA GLU A 98 -6.71 -10.55 -3.56
C GLU A 98 -5.22 -10.78 -3.27
N SER A 99 -4.66 -11.90 -3.71
CA SER A 99 -3.23 -12.17 -3.53
C SER A 99 -2.36 -11.23 -4.36
N VAL A 100 -2.82 -10.80 -5.53
CA VAL A 100 -2.13 -9.81 -6.35
C VAL A 100 -2.15 -8.44 -5.68
N ALA A 101 -3.32 -8.01 -5.19
CA ALA A 101 -3.46 -6.74 -4.47
C ALA A 101 -2.59 -6.69 -3.21
N TYR A 102 -2.56 -7.81 -2.46
CA TYR A 102 -1.68 -7.94 -1.30
C TYR A 102 -0.19 -7.78 -1.68
N ARG A 103 0.28 -8.50 -2.72
CA ARG A 103 1.68 -8.42 -3.17
C ARG A 103 2.07 -7.02 -3.63
N ILE A 104 1.18 -6.32 -4.35
CA ILE A 104 1.41 -4.92 -4.78
C ILE A 104 1.60 -4.02 -3.56
N ALA A 105 0.68 -4.11 -2.59
CA ALA A 105 0.74 -3.31 -1.39
C ALA A 105 2.00 -3.63 -0.56
N ASP A 106 2.32 -4.91 -0.38
CA ASP A 106 3.49 -5.36 0.37
C ASP A 106 4.81 -4.90 -0.28
N ASN A 107 4.92 -4.99 -1.62
CA ASN A 107 6.09 -4.48 -2.36
C ASN A 107 6.29 -2.98 -2.15
N LEU A 108 5.23 -2.18 -2.27
CA LEU A 108 5.28 -0.74 -2.04
C LEU A 108 5.68 -0.42 -0.59
N LYS A 109 5.11 -1.11 0.38
CA LYS A 109 5.37 -0.93 1.80
C LYS A 109 6.81 -1.25 2.18
N ARG A 110 7.38 -2.34 1.66
CA ARG A 110 8.79 -2.70 1.90
C ARG A 110 9.77 -1.69 1.30
N LYS A 111 9.45 -1.16 0.12
CA LYS A 111 10.30 -0.17 -0.53
C LYS A 111 10.24 1.21 0.13
N TYR A 112 9.07 1.60 0.64
CA TYR A 112 8.79 2.95 1.12
C TYR A 112 8.19 2.91 2.53
N SER A 113 9.03 2.98 3.52
CA SER A 113 8.65 2.91 4.95
C SER A 113 7.79 4.08 5.44
N ASN A 114 7.72 5.18 4.67
CA ASN A 114 6.94 6.36 5.01
C ASN A 114 5.49 6.31 4.52
N LEU A 115 5.06 5.24 3.85
CA LEU A 115 3.68 5.06 3.42
C LEU A 115 2.77 4.75 4.60
N GLN A 116 1.72 5.54 4.73
CA GLN A 116 0.71 5.38 5.78
C GLN A 116 -0.40 4.42 5.36
N ILE A 117 -0.86 4.55 4.11
CA ILE A 117 -1.92 3.74 3.52
C ILE A 117 -1.51 3.38 2.10
N VAL A 118 -1.80 2.15 1.69
CA VAL A 118 -1.76 1.72 0.30
C VAL A 118 -3.14 1.18 -0.06
N GLU A 119 -3.78 1.75 -1.07
CA GLU A 119 -5.06 1.32 -1.60
C GLU A 119 -4.83 0.70 -2.98
N VAL A 120 -5.35 -0.49 -3.19
CA VAL A 120 -5.24 -1.23 -4.45
C VAL A 120 -6.62 -1.65 -4.90
N GLN A 121 -7.01 -1.19 -6.09
CA GLN A 121 -8.22 -1.61 -6.77
C GLN A 121 -7.83 -2.38 -8.03
N LEU A 122 -8.28 -3.62 -8.15
CA LEU A 122 -8.07 -4.44 -9.34
C LEU A 122 -9.42 -4.81 -9.96
N ARG A 123 -9.52 -4.68 -11.27
CA ARG A 123 -10.70 -5.05 -12.06
C ARG A 123 -10.28 -5.98 -13.19
N ARG A 124 -10.76 -7.22 -13.14
CA ARG A 124 -10.58 -8.19 -14.22
C ARG A 124 -11.72 -8.06 -15.19
N LYS A 125 -11.44 -7.82 -16.46
CA LYS A 125 -12.44 -7.78 -17.51
C LYS A 125 -12.87 -9.18 -17.94
N ASN A 126 -14.14 -9.30 -18.28
CA ASN A 126 -14.75 -10.53 -18.81
C ASN A 126 -14.37 -11.79 -17.99
N PRO A 127 -14.67 -11.84 -16.68
CA PRO A 127 -14.36 -13.01 -15.87
C PRO A 127 -15.11 -14.24 -16.41
N PRO A 128 -14.52 -15.46 -16.35
CA PRO A 128 -15.10 -16.68 -16.92
C PRO A 128 -16.24 -17.20 -16.03
N LEU A 129 -17.32 -16.46 -15.96
CA LEU A 129 -18.51 -16.79 -15.19
C LEU A 129 -19.65 -17.20 -16.12
N ARG A 130 -20.59 -18.02 -15.60
CA ARG A 130 -21.81 -18.37 -16.33
C ARG A 130 -22.73 -17.15 -16.37
N GLY A 131 -22.71 -16.40 -17.49
CA GLY A 131 -23.49 -15.19 -17.70
C GLY A 131 -22.62 -14.02 -18.18
N LYS A 132 -23.27 -12.89 -18.56
CA LYS A 132 -22.58 -11.69 -19.01
C LYS A 132 -22.19 -10.83 -17.78
N VAL A 133 -20.96 -10.95 -17.37
CA VAL A 133 -20.38 -10.12 -16.30
C VAL A 133 -19.23 -9.32 -16.93
N PRO A 134 -19.35 -8.00 -17.09
CA PRO A 134 -18.34 -7.21 -17.77
C PRO A 134 -17.03 -7.12 -16.96
N GLU A 135 -17.11 -7.04 -15.66
CA GLU A 135 -15.94 -6.91 -14.78
C GLU A 135 -16.19 -7.61 -13.44
N ALA A 136 -15.13 -8.18 -12.88
CA ALA A 136 -15.03 -8.55 -11.46
C ALA A 136 -13.98 -7.67 -10.81
N SER A 137 -14.27 -7.10 -9.64
CA SER A 137 -13.38 -6.16 -8.97
C SER A 137 -13.17 -6.49 -7.50
N ILE A 138 -12.00 -6.12 -7.02
CA ILE A 138 -11.69 -6.05 -5.61
C ILE A 138 -11.11 -4.67 -5.28
N GLU A 139 -11.31 -4.26 -4.05
CA GLU A 139 -10.67 -3.09 -3.46
C GLU A 139 -10.12 -3.48 -2.09
N MET A 140 -8.84 -3.20 -1.86
CA MET A 140 -8.17 -3.49 -0.61
C MET A 140 -7.41 -2.25 -0.14
N SER A 141 -7.53 -1.94 1.15
CA SER A 141 -6.79 -0.86 1.80
C SER A 141 -5.90 -1.43 2.90
N PHE A 142 -4.63 -1.10 2.82
CA PHE A 142 -3.60 -1.55 3.75
C PHE A 142 -3.08 -0.35 4.52
N SER A 143 -3.46 -0.23 5.79
CA SER A 143 -3.04 0.87 6.66
C SER A 143 -1.95 0.42 7.61
N HIS A 144 -0.90 1.24 7.72
CA HIS A 144 0.09 1.15 8.80
C HIS A 144 -0.23 2.08 9.96
N SER A 145 -1.15 3.03 9.74
CA SER A 145 -1.55 3.94 10.79
C SER A 145 -2.39 3.22 11.83
N SER A 146 -1.93 3.26 13.06
CA SER A 146 -2.62 2.73 14.24
C SER A 146 -2.62 3.79 15.33
N SER A 147 -3.48 3.61 16.33
CA SER A 147 -3.44 4.42 17.56
C SER A 147 -2.82 3.61 18.67
N CYS A 148 -1.87 4.20 19.38
CA CYS A 148 -1.28 3.58 20.55
C CYS A 148 -2.38 3.28 21.59
N PRO A 149 -2.55 2.04 22.05
CA PRO A 149 -3.61 1.70 22.99
C PRO A 149 -3.40 2.34 24.37
N ARG A 150 -2.17 2.75 24.71
CA ARG A 150 -1.84 3.38 25.99
C ARG A 150 -2.08 4.90 25.98
N CYS A 151 -1.48 5.62 25.01
CA CYS A 151 -1.54 7.10 24.98
C CYS A 151 -2.39 7.67 23.84
N ARG A 152 -2.97 6.82 22.99
CA ARG A 152 -3.81 7.17 21.83
C ARG A 152 -3.12 8.00 20.75
N SER A 153 -1.80 8.24 20.84
CA SER A 153 -1.05 8.90 19.77
C SER A 153 -1.08 8.05 18.51
N LYS A 154 -1.11 8.72 17.36
CA LYS A 154 -0.96 8.04 16.06
C LYS A 154 0.44 7.46 15.94
N MET A 155 0.53 6.24 15.46
CA MET A 155 1.79 5.54 15.22
C MET A 155 1.71 4.75 13.93
N LEU A 156 2.87 4.48 13.31
CA LEU A 156 3.00 3.54 12.21
C LEU A 156 3.37 2.17 12.78
N CYS A 157 2.63 1.15 12.40
CA CYS A 157 2.91 -0.23 12.78
C CYS A 157 2.91 -1.10 11.52
N TYR A 158 4.08 -1.58 11.14
CA TYR A 158 4.23 -2.37 9.91
C TYR A 158 3.79 -3.82 10.05
N GLN A 159 3.72 -4.33 11.29
CA GLN A 159 3.36 -5.72 11.63
C GLN A 159 4.23 -6.77 10.93
N ASP A 160 5.46 -6.41 10.59
CA ASP A 160 6.44 -7.25 9.92
C ASP A 160 7.84 -7.11 10.55
N GLU A 161 8.84 -7.77 9.98
CA GLU A 161 10.23 -7.74 10.43
C GLU A 161 10.88 -6.35 10.38
N ASN A 162 10.35 -5.43 9.56
CA ASN A 162 10.84 -4.05 9.43
C ASN A 162 10.17 -3.09 10.43
N CYS A 163 9.28 -3.61 11.29
CA CYS A 163 8.62 -2.77 12.27
C CYS A 163 9.63 -2.22 13.26
N TRP A 164 9.58 -0.90 13.50
CA TRP A 164 10.48 -0.22 14.43
C TRP A 164 10.51 -0.83 15.84
N CYS A 165 9.43 -1.51 16.25
CA CYS A 165 9.34 -2.18 17.55
C CYS A 165 10.32 -3.35 17.69
N ASN A 166 10.80 -3.93 16.59
CA ASN A 166 11.83 -4.97 16.58
C ASN A 166 13.20 -4.44 17.04
N ASN A 167 13.38 -3.11 17.03
CA ASN A 167 14.57 -2.46 17.58
C ASN A 167 14.56 -2.36 19.11
N TYR A 168 13.52 -2.88 19.77
CA TYR A 168 13.43 -2.89 21.23
C TYR A 168 13.53 -4.32 21.76
N LYS A 169 14.43 -4.52 22.73
CA LYS A 169 14.54 -5.77 23.47
C LYS A 169 13.66 -5.70 24.71
N LEU A 170 12.66 -6.56 24.77
CA LEU A 170 11.77 -6.73 25.93
C LEU A 170 12.15 -8.01 26.69
N LEU A 171 11.97 -7.99 28.00
CA LEU A 171 11.99 -9.22 28.80
C LEU A 171 10.73 -10.05 28.49
N PRO A 172 10.82 -11.40 28.46
CA PRO A 172 9.69 -12.26 28.15
C PRO A 172 8.44 -12.01 29.05
N ALA A 173 8.68 -11.71 30.33
CA ALA A 173 7.59 -11.36 31.25
C ALA A 173 6.90 -10.05 30.89
N THR A 174 7.70 -9.02 30.51
CA THR A 174 7.20 -7.72 30.05
C THR A 174 6.42 -7.85 28.76
N GLN A 175 6.92 -8.64 27.81
CA GLN A 175 6.23 -8.88 26.55
C GLN A 175 4.85 -9.49 26.78
N ARG A 176 4.75 -10.55 27.58
CA ARG A 176 3.45 -11.18 27.94
C ARG A 176 2.51 -10.20 28.63
N MET A 177 3.02 -9.38 29.56
CA MET A 177 2.23 -8.36 30.23
C MET A 177 1.64 -7.35 29.22
N LEU A 178 2.45 -6.87 28.29
CA LEU A 178 2.01 -5.92 27.27
C LEU A 178 0.99 -6.53 26.30
N GLU A 179 1.15 -7.79 25.92
CA GLU A 179 0.21 -8.54 25.08
C GLU A 179 -1.15 -8.69 25.78
N ILE A 180 -1.15 -9.05 27.06
CA ILE A 180 -2.38 -9.20 27.85
C ILE A 180 -3.08 -7.85 28.08
N GLN A 181 -2.31 -6.81 28.40
CA GLN A 181 -2.87 -5.51 28.79
C GLN A 181 -3.32 -4.67 27.61
N PHE A 182 -2.59 -4.72 26.49
CA PHE A 182 -2.81 -3.83 25.35
C PHE A 182 -3.20 -4.54 24.05
N GLY A 183 -2.89 -5.82 23.90
CA GLY A 183 -3.23 -6.65 22.72
C GLY A 183 -2.66 -6.17 21.39
N LYS A 184 -1.91 -5.06 21.38
CA LYS A 184 -1.34 -4.39 20.20
C LYS A 184 -0.01 -3.73 20.56
N CYS A 185 0.75 -3.37 19.50
CA CYS A 185 1.97 -2.57 19.67
C CYS A 185 1.69 -1.21 20.33
N LEU A 186 2.61 -0.76 21.15
CA LEU A 186 2.64 0.60 21.71
C LEU A 186 3.40 1.52 20.75
N CYS A 187 3.21 2.84 20.85
CA CYS A 187 4.07 3.80 20.15
C CYS A 187 5.49 3.81 20.74
N GLU A 188 6.45 4.36 20.00
CA GLU A 188 7.86 4.36 20.39
C GLU A 188 8.09 4.96 21.77
N ASN A 189 7.44 6.08 22.08
CA ASN A 189 7.53 6.73 23.40
C ASN A 189 7.03 5.84 24.55
N CYS A 190 5.93 5.12 24.34
CA CYS A 190 5.41 4.20 25.35
C CYS A 190 6.24 2.91 25.44
N MET A 191 6.80 2.44 24.32
CA MET A 191 7.63 1.23 24.26
C MET A 191 8.96 1.44 24.96
N SER A 192 9.56 2.64 24.86
CA SER A 192 10.83 2.98 25.50
C SER A 192 10.81 2.91 27.03
N GLU A 193 9.63 2.96 27.65
CA GLU A 193 9.47 2.79 29.10
C GLU A 193 9.57 1.32 29.53
N PHE A 194 9.41 0.37 28.63
CA PHE A 194 9.36 -1.06 28.94
C PHE A 194 10.56 -1.85 28.38
N GLY A 195 11.25 -1.30 27.40
CA GLY A 195 12.32 -2.00 26.71
C GLY A 195 13.54 -1.15 26.43
N MET A 196 14.68 -1.82 26.26
CA MET A 196 15.92 -1.16 25.82
C MET A 196 15.95 -1.12 24.29
N LYS A 197 16.23 0.07 23.73
CA LYS A 197 16.45 0.21 22.29
C LYS A 197 17.79 -0.46 21.92
N LEU A 198 17.74 -1.35 20.94
CA LEU A 198 18.94 -1.94 20.35
C LEU A 198 19.66 -0.86 19.52
N LYS A 199 20.98 -0.76 19.67
CA LYS A 199 21.80 0.20 18.90
C LYS A 199 22.02 -0.29 17.48
#